data_af50b78626881c292273deedf198385b
#
_entry.id   af50b78626881c292273deedf198385b
#
_cell.length_a   1.000
_cell.length_b   1.000
_cell.length_c   1.000
_cell.angle_alpha   90.00
_cell.angle_beta   90.00
_cell.angle_gamma   90.00
#
_symmetry.space_group_name_H-M   'P 1'
#
loop_
_entity.id
_entity.type
_entity.pdbx_description
1 polymer ?
#
loop_
_entity_poly.entity_id
_entity_poly.type
_entity_poly.pdbx_seq_one_letter_code
_entity_poly.pdbx_strand_id
1 'polypeptide(L)'
;MFKKIVFIGLFFLLSSCSNSQDYKFNGSDMTSYDLDSSFELTSHEGDLKTVGDFKGYVVALFFGFTHCPDVCPTSMQELKLIKKNLGQQGKDFQVLFVTLDPERDSQSLLKQYVPSFDASFIGLTGTKDQIEKIAQQYKIFHQKVGDGKSYTIDHSSAIYL
;
A
#
# COMPACT_ATOMS: atom_id res chain seq x y z
N MET A 1 -67.53 16.11 6.54
CA MET A 1 -66.65 15.35 7.46
C MET A 1 -65.73 14.41 6.67
N PHE A 2 -64.94 14.89 5.71
CA PHE A 2 -64.07 14.01 4.87
C PHE A 2 -62.73 14.65 4.51
N LYS A 3 -62.06 15.39 5.41
CA LYS A 3 -60.80 16.11 5.11
C LYS A 3 -59.67 15.88 6.09
N LYS A 4 -59.70 14.83 6.93
CA LYS A 4 -58.62 14.61 7.97
C LYS A 4 -57.89 13.29 7.90
N ILE A 5 -58.02 12.46 6.84
CA ILE A 5 -57.41 11.12 6.79
C ILE A 5 -56.21 11.01 5.83
N VAL A 6 -55.91 12.07 5.05
CA VAL A 6 -54.82 12.00 4.03
C VAL A 6 -53.43 12.37 4.54
N PHE A 7 -53.29 12.83 5.79
CA PHE A 7 -51.97 13.33 6.28
C PHE A 7 -51.17 12.35 7.13
N ILE A 8 -51.62 11.16 7.41
CA ILE A 8 -50.91 10.16 8.25
C ILE A 8 -50.13 9.12 7.42
N GLY A 9 -50.31 9.07 6.10
CA GLY A 9 -49.70 8.04 5.23
C GLY A 9 -48.28 8.36 4.73
N LEU A 10 -47.73 9.56 4.94
CA LEU A 10 -46.50 9.99 4.28
C LEU A 10 -45.25 10.02 5.19
N PHE A 11 -45.37 9.52 6.43
CA PHE A 11 -44.25 9.59 7.41
C PHE A 11 -43.50 8.28 7.61
N PHE A 12 -43.79 7.22 6.82
CA PHE A 12 -43.24 5.87 7.06
C PHE A 12 -42.19 5.39 6.05
N LEU A 13 -41.63 6.23 5.18
CA LEU A 13 -40.71 5.80 4.11
C LEU A 13 -39.25 6.27 4.27
N LEU A 14 -38.80 6.66 5.45
CA LEU A 14 -37.38 7.06 5.67
C LEU A 14 -36.66 6.15 6.66
N SER A 15 -37.04 4.89 6.80
CA SER A 15 -36.16 3.90 7.43
C SER A 15 -35.22 3.31 6.41
N SER A 16 -34.32 4.16 5.87
CA SER A 16 -33.12 3.68 5.18
C SER A 16 -32.23 3.06 6.23
N CYS A 17 -32.31 1.76 6.42
CA CYS A 17 -31.34 0.99 7.17
C CYS A 17 -30.00 1.16 6.48
N SER A 18 -29.11 1.96 7.04
CA SER A 18 -27.69 1.90 6.74
C SER A 18 -27.20 0.54 7.26
N ASN A 19 -27.13 -0.42 6.36
CA ASN A 19 -26.53 -1.71 6.61
C ASN A 19 -25.01 -1.51 6.60
N SER A 20 -24.43 -1.06 7.71
CA SER A 20 -22.99 -1.12 7.91
C SER A 20 -22.62 -2.60 8.03
N GLN A 21 -22.17 -3.19 6.91
CA GLN A 21 -21.52 -4.49 7.00
C GLN A 21 -20.23 -4.30 7.79
N ASP A 22 -20.18 -4.83 8.99
CA ASP A 22 -18.95 -4.94 9.77
C ASP A 22 -18.03 -5.95 9.05
N TYR A 23 -17.16 -5.43 8.19
CA TYR A 23 -16.13 -6.25 7.56
C TYR A 23 -15.07 -6.60 8.62
N LYS A 24 -14.97 -7.89 8.94
CA LYS A 24 -13.92 -8.38 9.81
C LYS A 24 -12.63 -8.57 8.99
N PHE A 25 -11.68 -7.68 9.17
CA PHE A 25 -10.34 -7.84 8.60
C PHE A 25 -9.54 -8.89 9.38
N ASN A 26 -8.75 -9.70 8.67
CA ASN A 26 -7.82 -10.67 9.27
C ASN A 26 -6.45 -10.05 9.60
N GLY A 27 -6.25 -8.78 9.32
CA GLY A 27 -5.07 -7.99 9.64
C GLY A 27 -5.22 -7.18 10.93
N SER A 28 -4.15 -6.49 11.32
CA SER A 28 -4.20 -5.52 12.42
C SER A 28 -4.76 -4.21 11.92
N ASP A 29 -5.81 -3.71 12.57
CA ASP A 29 -6.35 -2.39 12.28
C ASP A 29 -5.42 -1.30 12.81
N MET A 30 -4.90 -0.47 11.91
CA MET A 30 -3.98 0.63 12.21
C MET A 30 -4.66 2.00 12.17
N THR A 31 -5.98 2.07 11.99
CA THR A 31 -6.73 3.36 11.90
C THR A 31 -6.67 4.19 13.17
N SER A 32 -6.43 3.56 14.33
CA SER A 32 -6.25 4.25 15.62
C SER A 32 -4.86 4.87 15.79
N TYR A 33 -3.90 4.53 14.94
CA TYR A 33 -2.58 5.12 14.95
C TYR A 33 -2.60 6.37 14.05
N ASP A 34 -2.10 7.49 14.59
CA ASP A 34 -1.89 8.71 13.80
C ASP A 34 -0.67 8.49 12.88
N LEU A 35 -0.86 7.68 11.84
CA LEU A 35 0.15 7.47 10.82
C LEU A 35 0.06 8.63 9.82
N ASP A 36 1.08 9.48 9.79
CA ASP A 36 1.26 10.37 8.65
C ASP A 36 1.60 9.52 7.42
N SER A 37 0.57 9.20 6.64
CA SER A 37 0.71 8.39 5.43
C SER A 37 1.25 9.17 4.23
N SER A 38 1.53 10.47 4.38
CA SER A 38 2.06 11.30 3.30
C SER A 38 3.47 10.86 2.89
N PHE A 39 3.71 10.77 1.61
CA PHE A 39 5.04 10.58 1.05
C PHE A 39 5.20 11.34 -0.26
N GLU A 40 6.44 11.61 -0.61
CA GLU A 40 6.86 12.13 -1.90
C GLU A 40 8.12 11.38 -2.30
N LEU A 41 8.00 10.41 -3.22
CA LEU A 41 9.07 9.53 -3.66
C LEU A 41 9.13 9.46 -5.19
N THR A 42 10.27 9.08 -5.73
CA THR A 42 10.46 8.91 -7.17
C THR A 42 10.14 7.47 -7.57
N SER A 43 9.29 7.30 -8.60
CA SER A 43 8.99 5.99 -9.16
C SER A 43 10.17 5.42 -9.97
N HIS A 44 10.13 4.12 -10.25
CA HIS A 44 11.09 3.49 -11.13
C HIS A 44 11.02 4.02 -12.58
N GLU A 45 9.93 4.72 -12.96
CA GLU A 45 9.83 5.41 -14.25
C GLU A 45 10.39 6.85 -14.23
N GLY A 46 10.71 7.38 -13.04
CA GLY A 46 11.27 8.72 -12.85
C GLY A 46 10.26 9.79 -12.45
N ASP A 47 8.99 9.42 -12.34
CA ASP A 47 7.93 10.35 -11.93
C ASP A 47 7.94 10.50 -10.41
N LEU A 48 7.68 11.72 -9.95
CA LEU A 48 7.38 11.96 -8.55
C LEU A 48 5.99 11.41 -8.23
N LYS A 49 5.89 10.65 -7.15
CA LYS A 49 4.64 10.04 -6.67
C LYS A 49 4.34 10.46 -5.25
N THR A 50 3.06 10.72 -5.02
CA THR A 50 2.48 11.07 -3.72
C THR A 50 1.31 10.12 -3.42
N VAL A 51 0.82 10.12 -2.20
CA VAL A 51 -0.41 9.38 -1.84
C VAL A 51 -1.60 9.81 -2.70
N GLY A 52 -1.64 11.09 -3.08
CA GLY A 52 -2.71 11.66 -3.91
C GLY A 52 -2.87 11.01 -5.28
N ASP A 53 -1.78 10.46 -5.84
CA ASP A 53 -1.78 9.79 -7.15
C ASP A 53 -2.51 8.45 -7.14
N PHE A 54 -2.77 7.91 -5.95
CA PHE A 54 -3.41 6.60 -5.76
C PHE A 54 -4.83 6.69 -5.22
N LYS A 55 -5.47 7.86 -5.30
CA LYS A 55 -6.89 8.02 -4.91
C LYS A 55 -7.78 7.11 -5.72
N GLY A 56 -8.65 6.35 -5.03
CA GLY A 56 -9.57 5.37 -5.65
C GLY A 56 -8.98 3.96 -5.77
N TYR A 57 -7.72 3.77 -5.43
CA TYR A 57 -7.09 2.45 -5.37
C TYR A 57 -7.06 1.92 -3.94
N VAL A 58 -7.15 0.59 -3.81
CA VAL A 58 -6.66 -0.12 -2.62
C VAL A 58 -5.16 -0.28 -2.81
N VAL A 59 -4.38 0.36 -1.97
CA VAL A 59 -2.91 0.36 -2.09
C VAL A 59 -2.31 -0.64 -1.14
N ALA A 60 -1.52 -1.58 -1.68
CA ALA A 60 -0.65 -2.43 -0.89
C ALA A 60 0.77 -1.84 -0.89
N LEU A 61 1.18 -1.26 0.23
CA LEU A 61 2.50 -0.69 0.42
C LEU A 61 3.40 -1.70 1.12
N PHE A 62 4.49 -2.08 0.46
CA PHE A 62 5.48 -3.03 0.94
C PHE A 62 6.88 -2.42 0.94
N PHE A 63 7.58 -2.53 2.07
CA PHE A 63 8.94 -2.06 2.23
C PHE A 63 9.92 -3.23 2.11
N GLY A 64 10.94 -3.07 1.28
CA GLY A 64 11.91 -4.12 1.02
C GLY A 64 13.15 -3.61 0.29
N PHE A 65 13.95 -4.51 -0.24
CA PHE A 65 15.12 -4.18 -1.07
C PHE A 65 15.39 -5.30 -2.08
N THR A 66 15.99 -4.93 -3.23
CA THR A 66 16.14 -5.90 -4.36
C THR A 66 17.10 -7.04 -4.08
N HIS A 67 18.06 -6.85 -3.17
CA HIS A 67 19.04 -7.85 -2.76
C HIS A 67 18.57 -8.77 -1.62
N CYS A 68 17.30 -8.69 -1.22
CA CYS A 68 16.71 -9.60 -0.25
C CYS A 68 16.58 -11.00 -0.88
N PRO A 69 17.15 -12.05 -0.25
CA PRO A 69 17.21 -13.36 -0.88
C PRO A 69 15.90 -14.16 -0.80
N ASP A 70 14.96 -13.79 0.07
CA ASP A 70 13.81 -14.66 0.40
C ASP A 70 12.50 -13.89 0.58
N VAL A 71 12.36 -13.12 1.65
CA VAL A 71 11.06 -12.52 2.06
C VAL A 71 10.50 -11.56 1.02
N CYS A 72 11.33 -10.67 0.45
CA CYS A 72 10.84 -9.67 -0.50
C CYS A 72 10.31 -10.30 -1.80
N PRO A 73 11.04 -11.20 -2.50
CA PRO A 73 10.48 -11.82 -3.69
C PRO A 73 9.24 -12.68 -3.39
N THR A 74 9.19 -13.37 -2.24
CA THR A 74 8.03 -14.16 -1.83
C THR A 74 6.80 -13.26 -1.63
N SER A 75 6.92 -12.17 -0.88
CA SER A 75 5.82 -11.22 -0.65
C SER A 75 5.34 -10.58 -1.95
N MET A 76 6.25 -10.23 -2.86
CA MET A 76 5.88 -9.68 -4.17
C MET A 76 5.13 -10.69 -5.05
N GLN A 77 5.49 -11.97 -4.99
CA GLN A 77 4.74 -13.04 -5.67
C GLN A 77 3.35 -13.25 -5.06
N GLU A 78 3.22 -13.18 -3.74
CA GLU A 78 1.92 -13.25 -3.07
C GLU A 78 1.01 -12.10 -3.48
N LEU A 79 1.53 -10.86 -3.50
CA LEU A 79 0.78 -9.68 -3.97
C LEU A 79 0.33 -9.82 -5.42
N LYS A 80 1.17 -10.39 -6.30
CA LYS A 80 0.78 -10.73 -7.67
C LYS A 80 -0.38 -11.72 -7.72
N LEU A 81 -0.32 -12.78 -6.90
CA LEU A 81 -1.40 -13.78 -6.82
C LEU A 81 -2.69 -13.17 -6.28
N ILE A 82 -2.61 -12.31 -5.26
CA ILE A 82 -3.76 -11.56 -4.74
C ILE A 82 -4.40 -10.73 -5.85
N LYS A 83 -3.61 -9.91 -6.56
CA LYS A 83 -4.09 -9.09 -7.68
C LYS A 83 -4.78 -9.93 -8.75
N LYS A 84 -4.18 -11.05 -9.12
CA LYS A 84 -4.75 -11.99 -10.09
C LYS A 84 -6.09 -12.57 -9.60
N ASN A 85 -6.18 -12.97 -8.34
CA ASN A 85 -7.38 -13.58 -7.75
C ASN A 85 -8.53 -12.58 -7.59
N LEU A 86 -8.24 -11.28 -7.46
CA LEU A 86 -9.24 -10.20 -7.46
C LEU A 86 -9.93 -10.04 -8.84
N GLY A 87 -9.39 -10.60 -9.91
CA GLY A 87 -9.97 -10.53 -11.25
C GLY A 87 -10.20 -9.08 -11.71
N GLN A 88 -11.44 -8.70 -11.97
CA GLN A 88 -11.76 -7.33 -12.41
C GLN A 88 -11.46 -6.26 -11.32
N GLN A 89 -11.65 -6.60 -10.05
CA GLN A 89 -11.33 -5.70 -8.93
C GLN A 89 -9.81 -5.47 -8.77
N GLY A 90 -8.99 -6.38 -9.30
CA GLY A 90 -7.54 -6.21 -9.32
C GLY A 90 -7.06 -4.97 -10.09
N LYS A 91 -7.92 -4.34 -10.91
CA LYS A 91 -7.59 -3.07 -11.58
C LYS A 91 -7.46 -1.91 -10.60
N ASP A 92 -8.22 -1.97 -9.51
CA ASP A 92 -8.24 -0.95 -8.47
C ASP A 92 -7.31 -1.32 -7.29
N PHE A 93 -6.51 -2.39 -7.45
CA PHE A 93 -5.49 -2.81 -6.49
C PHE A 93 -4.10 -2.44 -7.00
N GLN A 94 -3.44 -1.52 -6.29
CA GLN A 94 -2.11 -1.01 -6.63
C GLN A 94 -1.07 -1.49 -5.62
N VAL A 95 0.00 -2.10 -6.10
CA VAL A 95 1.15 -2.47 -5.27
C VAL A 95 2.25 -1.43 -5.43
N LEU A 96 2.74 -0.93 -4.30
CA LEU A 96 3.86 -0.01 -4.18
C LEU A 96 4.99 -0.71 -3.41
N PHE A 97 6.12 -0.89 -4.05
CA PHE A 97 7.34 -1.38 -3.43
C PHE A 97 8.24 -0.19 -3.10
N VAL A 98 8.46 0.08 -1.81
CA VAL A 98 9.37 1.14 -1.35
C VAL A 98 10.70 0.52 -0.98
N THR A 99 11.78 0.93 -1.65
CA THR A 99 13.10 0.42 -1.29
C THR A 99 13.58 0.99 0.05
N LEU A 100 14.15 0.12 0.87
CA LEU A 100 14.89 0.46 2.09
C LEU A 100 16.40 0.62 1.83
N ASP A 101 16.85 0.41 0.58
CA ASP A 101 18.26 0.46 0.19
C ASP A 101 18.49 1.37 -1.04
N PRO A 102 18.23 2.65 -0.93
CA PRO A 102 18.40 3.56 -2.07
C PRO A 102 19.85 3.67 -2.55
N GLU A 103 20.82 3.18 -1.78
CA GLU A 103 22.23 3.16 -2.15
C GLU A 103 22.52 2.10 -3.24
N ARG A 104 21.90 0.92 -3.17
CA ARG A 104 22.06 -0.17 -4.14
C ARG A 104 20.89 -0.28 -5.12
N ASP A 105 19.68 0.04 -4.68
CA ASP A 105 18.48 -0.04 -5.47
C ASP A 105 18.27 1.21 -6.32
N SER A 106 19.08 1.33 -7.37
CA SER A 106 18.91 2.43 -8.33
C SER A 106 17.54 2.38 -9.01
N GLN A 107 17.08 3.51 -9.52
CA GLN A 107 15.85 3.60 -10.32
C GLN A 107 15.86 2.57 -11.47
N SER A 108 16.97 2.40 -12.17
CA SER A 108 17.11 1.44 -13.27
C SER A 108 17.00 -0.01 -12.80
N LEU A 109 17.50 -0.34 -11.60
CA LEU A 109 17.35 -1.67 -11.02
C LEU A 109 15.92 -1.94 -10.60
N LEU A 110 15.26 -0.98 -9.94
CA LEU A 110 13.85 -1.09 -9.59
C LEU A 110 12.95 -1.23 -10.83
N LYS A 111 13.27 -0.56 -11.93
CA LYS A 111 12.58 -0.68 -13.22
C LYS A 111 12.66 -2.09 -13.82
N GLN A 112 13.69 -2.85 -13.51
CA GLN A 112 13.81 -4.25 -13.92
C GLN A 112 13.16 -5.20 -12.90
N TYR A 113 13.38 -4.94 -11.62
CA TYR A 113 12.97 -5.82 -10.54
C TYR A 113 11.45 -5.82 -10.32
N VAL A 114 10.85 -4.66 -10.09
CA VAL A 114 9.45 -4.57 -9.67
C VAL A 114 8.47 -5.03 -10.76
N PRO A 115 8.59 -4.58 -12.04
CA PRO A 115 7.70 -5.06 -13.11
C PRO A 115 7.90 -6.54 -13.47
N SER A 116 8.97 -7.20 -13.04
CA SER A 116 9.16 -8.64 -13.25
C SER A 116 8.11 -9.48 -12.50
N PHE A 117 7.52 -8.96 -11.44
CA PHE A 117 6.39 -9.58 -10.74
C PHE A 117 5.08 -9.29 -11.45
N ASP A 118 4.77 -8.03 -11.67
CA ASP A 118 3.59 -7.57 -12.41
C ASP A 118 3.88 -6.18 -13.01
N ALA A 119 3.53 -5.98 -14.28
CA ALA A 119 3.82 -4.75 -15.01
C ALA A 119 3.13 -3.50 -14.41
N SER A 120 2.09 -3.67 -13.59
CA SER A 120 1.38 -2.58 -12.92
C SER A 120 1.96 -2.21 -11.55
N PHE A 121 2.90 -2.99 -11.03
CA PHE A 121 3.53 -2.68 -9.75
C PHE A 121 4.50 -1.50 -9.88
N ILE A 122 4.52 -0.65 -8.88
CA ILE A 122 5.35 0.56 -8.89
C ILE A 122 6.44 0.43 -7.82
N GLY A 123 7.70 0.52 -8.25
CA GLY A 123 8.84 0.66 -7.35
C GLY A 123 9.07 2.13 -7.04
N LEU A 124 9.26 2.45 -5.77
CA LEU A 124 9.50 3.79 -5.26
C LEU A 124 10.87 3.87 -4.59
N THR A 125 11.59 4.95 -4.87
CA THR A 125 12.87 5.26 -4.29
C THR A 125 12.95 6.76 -3.96
N GLY A 126 14.02 7.16 -3.31
CA GLY A 126 14.27 8.55 -2.97
C GLY A 126 15.65 8.74 -2.37
N THR A 127 15.91 9.90 -1.81
CA THR A 127 17.11 10.11 -0.99
C THR A 127 17.03 9.25 0.28
N LYS A 128 18.18 9.00 0.91
CA LYS A 128 18.23 8.28 2.19
C LYS A 128 17.31 8.90 3.23
N ASP A 129 17.28 10.23 3.32
CA ASP A 129 16.45 10.96 4.29
C ASP A 129 14.95 10.79 3.99
N GLN A 130 14.56 10.76 2.70
CA GLN A 130 13.16 10.50 2.30
C GLN A 130 12.74 9.08 2.67
N ILE A 131 13.61 8.09 2.42
CA ILE A 131 13.34 6.68 2.78
C ILE A 131 13.28 6.51 4.30
N GLU A 132 14.21 7.09 5.04
CA GLU A 132 14.20 7.07 6.51
C GLU A 132 12.92 7.70 7.07
N LYS A 133 12.52 8.86 6.52
CA LYS A 133 11.30 9.55 6.94
C LYS A 133 10.06 8.66 6.74
N ILE A 134 9.86 8.08 5.55
CA ILE A 134 8.69 7.23 5.30
C ILE A 134 8.73 5.94 6.14
N ALA A 135 9.90 5.33 6.33
CA ALA A 135 10.03 4.17 7.18
C ALA A 135 9.62 4.47 8.63
N GLN A 136 10.02 5.63 9.16
CA GLN A 136 9.60 6.09 10.50
C GLN A 136 8.09 6.35 10.57
N GLN A 137 7.50 7.00 9.55
CA GLN A 137 6.06 7.26 9.47
C GLN A 137 5.24 5.97 9.55
N TYR A 138 5.65 4.94 8.82
CA TYR A 138 5.01 3.62 8.81
C TYR A 138 5.50 2.67 9.91
N LYS A 139 6.33 3.16 10.86
CA LYS A 139 6.89 2.34 11.96
C LYS A 139 7.64 1.10 11.47
N ILE A 140 8.28 1.20 10.31
CA ILE A 140 9.10 0.14 9.75
C ILE A 140 10.44 0.10 10.51
N PHE A 141 10.69 -1.01 11.20
CA PHE A 141 12.04 -1.31 11.65
C PHE A 141 12.89 -1.70 10.44
N HIS A 142 14.07 -1.13 10.32
CA HIS A 142 15.08 -1.59 9.37
C HIS A 142 16.48 -1.29 9.90
N GLN A 143 17.40 -2.22 9.67
CA GLN A 143 18.78 -2.11 10.12
C GLN A 143 19.72 -2.79 9.13
N LYS A 144 20.76 -2.08 8.73
CA LYS A 144 21.83 -2.63 7.92
C LYS A 144 22.69 -3.59 8.75
N VAL A 145 22.88 -4.82 8.26
CA VAL A 145 23.63 -5.89 8.91
C VAL A 145 24.76 -6.36 8.00
N GLY A 146 25.99 -6.36 8.50
CA GLY A 146 27.20 -6.69 7.73
C GLY A 146 27.95 -5.46 7.24
N ASP A 147 29.13 -5.72 6.66
CA ASP A 147 30.08 -4.70 6.25
C ASP A 147 30.31 -4.65 4.73
N GLY A 148 30.83 -3.52 4.27
CA GLY A 148 31.23 -3.33 2.88
C GLY A 148 30.06 -3.38 1.91
N LYS A 149 30.20 -4.11 0.78
CA LYS A 149 29.18 -4.24 -0.26
C LYS A 149 28.25 -5.44 -0.08
N SER A 150 28.56 -6.35 0.85
CA SER A 150 27.86 -7.61 1.07
C SER A 150 26.94 -7.58 2.28
N TYR A 151 26.38 -6.41 2.60
CA TYR A 151 25.42 -6.28 3.70
C TYR A 151 24.02 -6.75 3.31
N THR A 152 23.24 -7.13 4.30
CA THR A 152 21.78 -7.28 4.22
C THR A 152 21.07 -6.20 5.03
N ILE A 153 19.74 -6.16 4.94
CA ILE A 153 18.91 -5.28 5.75
C ILE A 153 17.88 -6.15 6.47
N ASP A 154 17.97 -6.16 7.79
CA ASP A 154 16.90 -6.70 8.62
C ASP A 154 15.77 -5.67 8.66
N HIS A 155 14.55 -6.07 8.32
CA HIS A 155 13.42 -5.16 8.29
C HIS A 155 12.09 -5.85 8.61
N SER A 156 11.10 -5.02 8.99
CA SER A 156 9.72 -5.47 9.12
C SER A 156 9.16 -5.87 7.75
N SER A 157 8.51 -7.04 7.67
CA SER A 157 7.92 -7.59 6.42
C SER A 157 6.42 -7.31 6.30
N ALA A 158 5.89 -6.34 7.05
CA ALA A 158 4.47 -5.99 7.01
C ALA A 158 4.08 -5.38 5.66
N ILE A 159 2.86 -5.69 5.21
CA ILE A 159 2.19 -5.05 4.09
C ILE A 159 1.11 -4.16 4.66
N TYR A 160 1.10 -2.89 4.27
CA TYR A 160 0.08 -1.91 4.65
C TYR A 160 -0.97 -1.81 3.54
N LEU A 161 -2.25 -1.78 3.95
CA LEU A 161 -3.39 -1.63 3.04
C LEU A 161 -4.16 -0.35 3.36
#